data_783eac8234397b9dc5b8107769238097
#
_entry.id   783eac8234397b9dc5b8107769238097
#
_cell.length_a   1.000
_cell.length_b   1.000
_cell.length_c   1.000
_cell.angle_alpha   90.00
_cell.angle_beta   90.00
_cell.angle_gamma   90.00
#
_symmetry.space_group_name_H-M   'P 1'
#
loop_
_entity.id
_entity.type
_entity.pdbx_description
1 polymer ?
#
loop_
_entity_poly.entity_id
_entity_poly.type
_entity_poly.pdbx_seq_one_letter_code
_entity_poly.pdbx_strand_id
1 'polypeptide(L)'
;MKRTNKNIFLSSGALFFLIMPIGSIGHDIVFFVVCCSYSLFTFYVLSDTTSFKVKMAKSLIPLIYPVAFHVPIHIIFSDAQVSILSTASYFLAVGFGILIYCTKNRLRIVPIAAFTAITIFFATKGYDLWLHKVNYGTYLGGVEEAITNIELPNANGEKIVLTGYNDEIIVLDFWTTSCGYCFQKFPVFDQVRKKYTSNSRIKFYAVNIPISRDKSGDALQIARELPYGFSHLFSPTEAIARQFNVNSYPTVILVKNGRILYRGDVGGVSSSINKLTEEELKKMNL
;
A
#
# COMPACT_ATOMS: atom_id res chain seq x y z
N MET A 1 -37.35 -12.67 -21.00
CA MET A 1 -37.21 -11.34 -21.67
C MET A 1 -35.79 -11.25 -22.24
N LYS A 2 -35.59 -11.03 -23.52
CA LYS A 2 -34.26 -10.91 -24.14
C LYS A 2 -33.62 -9.60 -23.71
N ARG A 3 -32.44 -9.69 -23.12
CA ARG A 3 -31.65 -8.51 -22.75
C ARG A 3 -30.87 -8.02 -23.95
N THR A 4 -31.10 -6.78 -24.37
CA THR A 4 -30.37 -6.17 -25.49
C THR A 4 -28.98 -5.77 -25.08
N ASN A 5 -28.00 -5.78 -25.97
CA ASN A 5 -26.65 -5.31 -25.72
C ASN A 5 -26.64 -3.88 -25.19
N LYS A 6 -27.53 -3.01 -25.72
CA LYS A 6 -27.70 -1.63 -25.27
C LYS A 6 -28.08 -1.55 -23.79
N ASN A 7 -29.06 -2.37 -23.33
CA ASN A 7 -29.45 -2.34 -21.91
C ASN A 7 -28.37 -2.87 -21.00
N ILE A 8 -27.62 -3.92 -21.39
CA ILE A 8 -26.49 -4.43 -20.62
C ILE A 8 -25.40 -3.37 -20.54
N PHE A 9 -25.05 -2.72 -21.64
CA PHE A 9 -24.06 -1.65 -21.70
C PHE A 9 -24.45 -0.49 -20.78
N LEU A 10 -25.65 0.06 -20.89
CA LEU A 10 -26.12 1.16 -20.07
C LEU A 10 -26.16 0.80 -18.58
N SER A 11 -26.64 -0.40 -18.23
CA SER A 11 -26.71 -0.84 -16.82
C SER A 11 -25.32 -1.08 -16.23
N SER A 12 -24.37 -1.62 -17.01
CA SER A 12 -22.98 -1.79 -16.55
C SER A 12 -22.26 -0.46 -16.37
N GLY A 13 -22.54 0.53 -17.24
CA GLY A 13 -22.04 1.89 -17.08
C GLY A 13 -22.56 2.56 -15.81
N ALA A 14 -23.88 2.47 -15.58
CA ALA A 14 -24.48 2.99 -14.35
C ALA A 14 -23.85 2.35 -13.10
N LEU A 15 -23.67 1.03 -13.11
CA LEU A 15 -23.02 0.31 -12.01
C LEU A 15 -21.58 0.77 -11.81
N PHE A 16 -20.80 0.93 -12.88
CA PHE A 16 -19.41 1.41 -12.83
C PHE A 16 -19.33 2.80 -12.20
N PHE A 17 -20.12 3.75 -12.68
CA PHE A 17 -20.10 5.11 -12.16
C PHE A 17 -20.66 5.25 -10.74
N LEU A 18 -21.53 4.34 -10.29
CA LEU A 18 -21.97 4.28 -8.90
C LEU A 18 -20.88 3.75 -7.94
N ILE A 19 -20.01 2.87 -8.43
CA ILE A 19 -18.91 2.32 -7.62
C ILE A 19 -17.70 3.27 -7.57
N MET A 20 -17.46 4.04 -8.63
CA MET A 20 -16.27 4.90 -8.76
C MET A 20 -16.02 5.82 -7.55
N PRO A 21 -17.02 6.52 -6.96
CA PRO A 21 -16.82 7.37 -5.79
C PRO A 21 -16.38 6.61 -4.54
N ILE A 22 -16.65 5.30 -4.45
CA ILE A 22 -16.26 4.47 -3.30
C ILE A 22 -14.71 4.39 -3.20
N GLY A 23 -14.00 4.59 -4.31
CA GLY A 23 -12.53 4.63 -4.33
C GLY A 23 -11.91 5.69 -3.42
N SER A 24 -12.64 6.75 -3.10
CA SER A 24 -12.20 7.76 -2.13
C SER A 24 -12.27 7.29 -0.67
N ILE A 25 -13.03 6.23 -0.38
CA ILE A 25 -13.17 5.65 0.96
C ILE A 25 -12.07 4.60 1.21
N GLY A 26 -11.82 3.72 0.23
CA GLY A 26 -10.79 2.69 0.34
C GLY A 26 -10.80 1.76 -0.87
N HIS A 27 -9.62 1.37 -1.33
CA HIS A 27 -9.48 0.46 -2.47
C HIS A 27 -9.90 -0.99 -2.15
N ASP A 28 -9.76 -1.42 -0.92
CA ASP A 28 -10.22 -2.70 -0.37
C ASP A 28 -11.74 -2.81 -0.43
N ILE A 29 -12.44 -1.73 -0.07
CA ILE A 29 -13.91 -1.62 -0.17
C ILE A 29 -14.34 -1.69 -1.64
N VAL A 30 -13.65 -0.97 -2.54
CA VAL A 30 -13.93 -1.05 -3.99
C VAL A 30 -13.77 -2.49 -4.47
N PHE A 31 -12.68 -3.15 -4.10
CA PHE A 31 -12.43 -4.54 -4.47
C PHE A 31 -13.61 -5.44 -4.07
N PHE A 32 -14.06 -5.34 -2.81
CA PHE A 32 -15.19 -6.12 -2.30
C PHE A 32 -16.48 -5.83 -3.06
N VAL A 33 -16.85 -4.55 -3.21
CA VAL A 33 -18.09 -4.12 -3.87
C VAL A 33 -18.11 -4.54 -5.34
N VAL A 34 -16.99 -4.40 -6.06
CA VAL A 34 -16.86 -4.85 -7.45
C VAL A 34 -17.01 -6.37 -7.55
N CYS A 35 -16.30 -7.14 -6.72
CA CYS A 35 -16.41 -8.59 -6.71
C CYS A 35 -17.86 -9.06 -6.54
N CYS A 36 -18.58 -8.51 -5.59
CA CYS A 36 -19.98 -8.86 -5.35
C CYS A 36 -20.91 -8.42 -6.50
N SER A 37 -20.87 -7.13 -6.86
CA SER A 37 -21.84 -6.55 -7.78
C SER A 37 -21.65 -7.03 -9.23
N TYR A 38 -20.40 -7.10 -9.72
CA TYR A 38 -20.14 -7.54 -11.10
C TYR A 38 -20.32 -9.04 -11.30
N SER A 39 -20.03 -9.87 -10.29
CA SER A 39 -20.33 -11.31 -10.38
C SER A 39 -21.82 -11.58 -10.44
N LEU A 40 -22.62 -10.91 -9.59
CA LEU A 40 -24.09 -10.98 -9.63
C LEU A 40 -24.66 -10.44 -10.96
N PHE A 41 -24.15 -9.30 -11.41
CA PHE A 41 -24.57 -8.73 -12.68
C PHE A 41 -24.25 -9.64 -13.88
N THR A 42 -23.07 -10.27 -13.89
CA THR A 42 -22.68 -11.22 -14.92
C THR A 42 -23.59 -12.47 -14.90
N PHE A 43 -23.83 -13.02 -13.72
CA PHE A 43 -24.78 -14.14 -13.57
C PHE A 43 -26.18 -13.76 -14.05
N TYR A 44 -26.64 -12.55 -13.75
CA TYR A 44 -27.92 -12.01 -14.24
C TYR A 44 -27.93 -11.92 -15.78
N VAL A 45 -26.86 -11.44 -16.43
CA VAL A 45 -26.75 -11.37 -17.89
C VAL A 45 -26.80 -12.77 -18.52
N LEU A 46 -26.12 -13.76 -17.92
CA LEU A 46 -26.06 -15.12 -18.41
C LEU A 46 -27.39 -15.90 -18.25
N SER A 47 -28.26 -15.50 -17.33
CA SER A 47 -29.58 -16.12 -17.18
C SER A 47 -30.61 -15.74 -18.26
N ASP A 48 -30.20 -15.03 -19.30
CA ASP A 48 -31.05 -14.72 -20.50
C ASP A 48 -31.36 -15.98 -21.30
N THR A 49 -32.41 -15.95 -22.13
CA THR A 49 -32.92 -17.06 -22.96
C THR A 49 -32.19 -17.24 -24.30
N THR A 50 -31.09 -16.53 -24.54
CA THR A 50 -30.29 -16.58 -25.77
C THR A 50 -29.38 -17.80 -25.85
N SER A 51 -28.80 -18.10 -27.04
CA SER A 51 -27.84 -19.19 -27.20
C SER A 51 -26.59 -18.99 -26.33
N PHE A 52 -25.92 -20.08 -25.99
CA PHE A 52 -24.71 -20.05 -25.09
C PHE A 52 -23.61 -19.12 -25.62
N LYS A 53 -23.30 -19.16 -26.92
CA LYS A 53 -22.28 -18.28 -27.54
C LYS A 53 -22.63 -16.80 -27.36
N VAL A 54 -23.90 -16.43 -27.57
CA VAL A 54 -24.38 -15.05 -27.40
C VAL A 54 -24.34 -14.62 -25.93
N LYS A 55 -24.66 -15.51 -25.01
CA LYS A 55 -24.55 -15.24 -23.57
C LYS A 55 -23.11 -14.93 -23.16
N MET A 56 -22.15 -15.76 -23.60
CA MET A 56 -20.73 -15.54 -23.31
C MET A 56 -20.24 -14.20 -23.87
N ALA A 57 -20.59 -13.86 -25.11
CA ALA A 57 -20.23 -12.56 -25.68
C ALA A 57 -20.83 -11.39 -24.87
N LYS A 58 -22.10 -11.51 -24.47
CA LYS A 58 -22.79 -10.46 -23.68
C LYS A 58 -22.19 -10.30 -22.28
N SER A 59 -21.64 -11.36 -21.66
CA SER A 59 -21.03 -11.29 -20.33
C SER A 59 -19.71 -10.49 -20.28
N LEU A 60 -19.11 -10.19 -21.44
CA LEU A 60 -17.92 -9.34 -21.55
C LEU A 60 -18.26 -7.86 -21.67
N ILE A 61 -19.50 -7.51 -22.01
CA ILE A 61 -19.93 -6.08 -22.14
C ILE A 61 -19.66 -5.28 -20.85
N PRO A 62 -19.88 -5.80 -19.63
CA PRO A 62 -19.59 -5.10 -18.39
C PRO A 62 -18.13 -4.64 -18.22
N LEU A 63 -17.18 -5.29 -18.91
CA LEU A 63 -15.76 -4.93 -18.85
C LEU A 63 -15.40 -3.70 -19.69
N ILE A 64 -16.28 -3.22 -20.56
CA ILE A 64 -15.97 -2.10 -21.46
C ILE A 64 -15.58 -0.85 -20.66
N TYR A 65 -16.36 -0.48 -19.64
CA TYR A 65 -16.08 0.71 -18.84
C TYR A 65 -14.81 0.57 -18.01
N PRO A 66 -14.60 -0.51 -17.22
CA PRO A 66 -13.34 -0.71 -16.52
C PRO A 66 -12.12 -0.68 -17.44
N VAL A 67 -12.20 -1.33 -18.61
CA VAL A 67 -11.08 -1.33 -19.58
C VAL A 67 -10.85 0.09 -20.12
N ALA A 68 -11.91 0.79 -20.57
CA ALA A 68 -11.77 2.12 -21.14
C ALA A 68 -11.23 3.17 -20.16
N PHE A 69 -11.52 3.03 -18.86
CA PHE A 69 -11.08 3.97 -17.84
C PHE A 69 -9.74 3.59 -17.20
N HIS A 70 -9.60 2.35 -16.71
CA HIS A 70 -8.43 1.98 -15.91
C HIS A 70 -7.20 1.64 -16.75
N VAL A 71 -7.36 1.01 -17.93
CA VAL A 71 -6.20 0.62 -18.74
C VAL A 71 -5.38 1.83 -19.20
N PRO A 72 -5.97 2.92 -19.73
CA PRO A 72 -5.21 4.11 -20.07
C PRO A 72 -4.53 4.75 -18.85
N ILE A 73 -5.17 4.76 -17.68
CA ILE A 73 -4.60 5.30 -16.45
C ILE A 73 -3.33 4.51 -16.06
N HIS A 74 -3.37 3.18 -16.11
CA HIS A 74 -2.21 2.35 -15.78
C HIS A 74 -1.07 2.45 -16.81
N ILE A 75 -1.37 2.81 -18.06
CA ILE A 75 -0.35 3.01 -19.10
C ILE A 75 0.32 4.40 -18.94
N ILE A 76 -0.47 5.42 -18.63
CA ILE A 76 0.00 6.82 -18.58
C ILE A 76 0.67 7.13 -17.25
N PHE A 77 0.16 6.60 -16.14
CA PHE A 77 0.63 6.92 -14.79
C PHE A 77 1.27 5.69 -14.14
N SER A 78 2.61 5.71 -14.00
CA SER A 78 3.38 4.66 -13.32
C SER A 78 2.93 4.43 -11.86
N ASP A 79 2.45 5.49 -11.21
CA ASP A 79 2.02 5.46 -9.81
C ASP A 79 0.64 4.82 -9.61
N ALA A 80 -0.08 4.52 -10.71
CA ALA A 80 -1.38 3.86 -10.67
C ALA A 80 -1.33 2.37 -10.26
N GLN A 81 -0.13 1.82 -9.96
CA GLN A 81 0.04 0.44 -9.49
C GLN A 81 -0.82 0.12 -8.25
N VAL A 82 -1.05 1.12 -7.39
CA VAL A 82 -1.92 1.00 -6.21
C VAL A 82 -3.32 0.48 -6.56
N SER A 83 -3.88 0.88 -7.70
CA SER A 83 -5.24 0.51 -8.13
C SER A 83 -5.30 -0.72 -9.05
N ILE A 84 -4.19 -1.41 -9.33
CA ILE A 84 -4.17 -2.61 -10.20
C ILE A 84 -5.11 -3.70 -9.68
N LEU A 85 -5.10 -3.98 -8.37
CA LEU A 85 -6.00 -5.00 -7.80
C LEU A 85 -7.47 -4.60 -7.91
N SER A 86 -7.81 -3.32 -7.72
CA SER A 86 -9.18 -2.83 -7.95
C SER A 86 -9.59 -3.01 -9.41
N THR A 87 -8.69 -2.76 -10.35
CA THR A 87 -8.95 -3.01 -11.78
C THR A 87 -9.09 -4.51 -12.06
N ALA A 88 -8.22 -5.35 -11.52
CA ALA A 88 -8.27 -6.80 -11.68
C ALA A 88 -9.56 -7.40 -11.11
N SER A 89 -10.16 -6.81 -10.08
CA SER A 89 -11.40 -7.29 -9.47
C SER A 89 -12.57 -7.33 -10.43
N TYR A 90 -12.65 -6.42 -11.42
CA TYR A 90 -13.69 -6.45 -12.47
C TYR A 90 -13.59 -7.70 -13.34
N PHE A 91 -12.37 -8.08 -13.74
CA PHE A 91 -12.13 -9.28 -14.55
C PHE A 91 -12.41 -10.54 -13.75
N LEU A 92 -11.95 -10.59 -12.49
CA LEU A 92 -12.20 -11.69 -11.57
C LEU A 92 -13.70 -11.87 -11.33
N ALA A 93 -14.44 -10.80 -11.06
CA ALA A 93 -15.87 -10.84 -10.82
C ALA A 93 -16.66 -11.37 -12.03
N VAL A 94 -16.33 -10.90 -13.23
CA VAL A 94 -16.95 -11.41 -14.47
C VAL A 94 -16.61 -12.88 -14.68
N GLY A 95 -15.35 -13.27 -14.54
CA GLY A 95 -14.88 -14.66 -14.64
C GLY A 95 -15.61 -15.59 -13.66
N PHE A 96 -15.76 -15.18 -12.40
CA PHE A 96 -16.51 -15.95 -11.40
C PHE A 96 -18.01 -16.02 -11.69
N GLY A 97 -18.62 -14.94 -12.15
CA GLY A 97 -20.02 -14.96 -12.59
C GLY A 97 -20.26 -15.99 -13.69
N ILE A 98 -19.33 -16.10 -14.65
CA ILE A 98 -19.35 -17.13 -15.71
C ILE A 98 -19.15 -18.52 -15.11
N LEU A 99 -18.15 -18.70 -14.24
CA LEU A 99 -17.85 -19.99 -13.60
C LEU A 99 -19.04 -20.53 -12.81
N ILE A 100 -19.67 -19.70 -11.97
CA ILE A 100 -20.86 -20.07 -11.20
C ILE A 100 -22.01 -20.47 -12.15
N TYR A 101 -22.21 -19.71 -13.24
CA TYR A 101 -23.25 -20.02 -14.20
C TYR A 101 -23.03 -21.37 -14.90
N CYS A 102 -21.79 -21.66 -15.34
CA CYS A 102 -21.43 -22.90 -16.04
C CYS A 102 -21.39 -24.13 -15.11
N THR A 103 -21.26 -23.92 -13.80
CA THR A 103 -21.20 -25.04 -12.84
C THR A 103 -22.59 -25.64 -12.60
N LYS A 104 -22.68 -26.99 -12.52
CA LYS A 104 -23.93 -27.69 -12.20
C LYS A 104 -24.48 -27.24 -10.86
N ASN A 105 -25.81 -27.12 -10.73
CA ASN A 105 -26.47 -26.55 -9.55
C ASN A 105 -25.97 -27.11 -8.20
N ARG A 106 -25.78 -28.44 -8.10
CA ARG A 106 -25.33 -29.10 -6.86
C ARG A 106 -23.88 -28.77 -6.48
N LEU A 107 -23.05 -28.39 -7.46
CA LEU A 107 -21.62 -28.08 -7.26
C LEU A 107 -21.34 -26.58 -7.17
N ARG A 108 -22.34 -25.72 -7.38
CA ARG A 108 -22.17 -24.25 -7.34
C ARG A 108 -21.68 -23.71 -6.01
N ILE A 109 -21.98 -24.44 -4.90
CA ILE A 109 -21.51 -24.01 -3.58
C ILE A 109 -19.98 -23.92 -3.51
N VAL A 110 -19.25 -24.76 -4.24
CA VAL A 110 -17.77 -24.80 -4.19
C VAL A 110 -17.16 -23.51 -4.76
N PRO A 111 -17.44 -23.11 -6.01
CA PRO A 111 -16.91 -21.85 -6.53
C PRO A 111 -17.45 -20.62 -5.75
N ILE A 112 -18.67 -20.63 -5.27
CA ILE A 112 -19.21 -19.53 -4.45
C ILE A 112 -18.40 -19.41 -3.17
N ALA A 113 -18.20 -20.50 -2.42
CA ALA A 113 -17.42 -20.49 -1.18
C ALA A 113 -15.97 -20.05 -1.41
N ALA A 114 -15.31 -20.57 -2.45
CA ALA A 114 -13.96 -20.19 -2.81
C ALA A 114 -13.84 -18.69 -3.16
N PHE A 115 -14.78 -18.19 -3.96
CA PHE A 115 -14.80 -16.77 -4.34
C PHE A 115 -15.05 -15.87 -3.13
N THR A 116 -16.00 -16.24 -2.28
CA THR A 116 -16.28 -15.48 -1.05
C THR A 116 -15.05 -15.44 -0.14
N ALA A 117 -14.37 -16.57 0.05
CA ALA A 117 -13.15 -16.63 0.86
C ALA A 117 -12.03 -15.74 0.28
N ILE A 118 -11.80 -15.79 -1.04
CA ILE A 118 -10.82 -14.96 -1.73
C ILE A 118 -11.20 -13.48 -1.59
N THR A 119 -12.46 -13.14 -1.81
CA THR A 119 -12.94 -11.74 -1.72
C THR A 119 -12.78 -11.18 -0.31
N ILE A 120 -13.13 -11.96 0.72
CA ILE A 120 -12.93 -11.56 2.13
C ILE A 120 -11.43 -11.41 2.44
N PHE A 121 -10.59 -12.36 2.00
CA PHE A 121 -9.14 -12.26 2.21
C PHE A 121 -8.58 -10.96 1.64
N PHE A 122 -8.89 -10.63 0.38
CA PHE A 122 -8.39 -9.39 -0.23
C PHE A 122 -9.00 -8.13 0.39
N ALA A 123 -10.28 -8.16 0.81
CA ALA A 123 -10.90 -7.03 1.49
C ALA A 123 -10.38 -6.76 2.91
N THR A 124 -9.73 -7.74 3.55
CA THR A 124 -9.29 -7.60 4.95
C THR A 124 -7.77 -7.60 5.14
N LYS A 125 -7.02 -8.26 4.25
CA LYS A 125 -5.56 -8.44 4.38
C LYS A 125 -4.81 -8.34 3.06
N GLY A 126 -5.33 -8.95 2.01
CA GLY A 126 -4.60 -9.08 0.74
C GLY A 126 -4.32 -7.73 0.09
N TYR A 127 -5.25 -6.77 0.24
CA TYR A 127 -5.06 -5.42 -0.30
C TYR A 127 -3.96 -4.66 0.45
N ASP A 128 -3.94 -4.73 1.78
CA ASP A 128 -2.89 -4.11 2.61
C ASP A 128 -1.51 -4.68 2.28
N LEU A 129 -1.40 -6.00 2.11
CA LEU A 129 -0.16 -6.66 1.69
C LEU A 129 0.30 -6.16 0.31
N TRP A 130 -0.63 -6.01 -0.62
CA TRP A 130 -0.33 -5.45 -1.94
C TRP A 130 0.15 -4.01 -1.87
N LEU A 131 -0.56 -3.15 -1.13
CA LEU A 131 -0.17 -1.75 -0.93
C LEU A 131 1.20 -1.64 -0.27
N HIS A 132 1.46 -2.49 0.72
CA HIS A 132 2.76 -2.54 1.38
C HIS A 132 3.87 -2.92 0.39
N LYS A 133 3.62 -3.90 -0.50
CA LYS A 133 4.57 -4.28 -1.55
C LYS A 133 4.81 -3.16 -2.56
N VAL A 134 3.77 -2.47 -2.99
CA VAL A 134 3.87 -1.36 -3.96
C VAL A 134 4.62 -0.18 -3.36
N ASN A 135 4.27 0.23 -2.14
CA ASN A 135 4.83 1.42 -1.52
C ASN A 135 6.25 1.21 -0.97
N TYR A 136 6.54 0.03 -0.44
CA TYR A 136 7.78 -0.22 0.32
C TYR A 136 8.66 -1.32 -0.28
N GLY A 137 8.24 -1.96 -1.37
CA GLY A 137 9.00 -3.03 -2.01
C GLY A 137 8.95 -4.39 -1.29
N THR A 138 8.23 -4.50 -0.16
CA THR A 138 8.09 -5.70 0.66
C THR A 138 6.64 -5.96 1.03
N TYR A 139 6.26 -7.18 1.39
CA TYR A 139 4.91 -7.49 1.86
C TYR A 139 4.69 -7.20 3.36
N LEU A 140 5.74 -7.35 4.18
CA LEU A 140 5.65 -7.29 5.65
C LEU A 140 6.76 -6.42 6.28
N GLY A 141 7.52 -5.68 5.49
CA GLY A 141 8.55 -4.76 5.95
C GLY A 141 9.94 -5.37 6.13
N GLY A 142 10.08 -6.68 6.33
CA GLY A 142 11.40 -7.31 6.48
C GLY A 142 12.23 -7.23 5.20
N VAL A 143 13.46 -6.73 5.32
CA VAL A 143 14.48 -6.65 4.25
C VAL A 143 15.84 -6.97 4.85
N GLU A 144 16.83 -7.19 4.00
CA GLU A 144 18.21 -7.35 4.42
C GLU A 144 19.12 -6.74 3.33
N GLU A 145 19.26 -5.42 3.37
CA GLU A 145 20.00 -4.65 2.36
C GLU A 145 21.16 -3.91 3.03
N ALA A 146 22.36 -4.02 2.48
CA ALA A 146 23.50 -3.22 2.93
C ALA A 146 23.33 -1.77 2.52
N ILE A 147 23.70 -0.84 3.40
CA ILE A 147 23.78 0.59 3.08
C ILE A 147 25.23 1.07 3.11
N THR A 148 25.50 2.05 2.26
CA THR A 148 26.74 2.81 2.31
C THR A 148 26.74 3.72 3.54
N ASN A 149 27.92 4.21 3.93
CA ASN A 149 28.02 5.20 5.01
C ASN A 149 27.32 6.50 4.56
N ILE A 150 26.20 6.82 5.21
CA ILE A 150 25.40 8.02 4.92
C ILE A 150 25.41 8.90 6.17
N GLU A 151 25.73 10.18 5.96
CA GLU A 151 25.69 11.20 6.99
C GLU A 151 24.70 12.28 6.60
N LEU A 152 23.84 12.67 7.54
CA LEU A 152 22.90 13.77 7.33
C LEU A 152 23.03 14.81 8.45
N PRO A 153 22.95 16.11 8.12
CA PRO A 153 22.95 17.15 9.12
C PRO A 153 21.64 17.18 9.92
N ASN A 154 21.74 17.44 11.20
CA ASN A 154 20.61 17.79 12.06
C ASN A 154 20.30 19.31 11.97
N ALA A 155 19.35 19.77 12.79
CA ALA A 155 18.94 21.18 12.83
C ALA A 155 20.09 22.16 13.26
N ASN A 156 21.15 21.67 13.89
CA ASN A 156 22.32 22.43 14.30
C ASN A 156 23.48 22.34 13.30
N GLY A 157 23.32 21.58 12.20
CA GLY A 157 24.37 21.33 11.23
C GLY A 157 25.33 20.18 11.59
N GLU A 158 25.12 19.51 12.71
CA GLU A 158 25.93 18.37 13.13
C GLU A 158 25.61 17.15 12.24
N LYS A 159 26.63 16.47 11.74
CA LYS A 159 26.47 15.28 10.89
C LYS A 159 26.21 14.05 11.72
N ILE A 160 25.11 13.38 11.44
CA ILE A 160 24.70 12.13 12.08
C ILE A 160 24.91 10.98 11.09
N VAL A 161 25.66 9.96 11.52
CA VAL A 161 25.94 8.74 10.75
C VAL A 161 24.76 7.78 10.88
N LEU A 162 24.25 7.28 9.76
CA LEU A 162 23.01 6.49 9.70
C LEU A 162 23.22 4.97 9.55
N THR A 163 24.42 4.48 9.82
CA THR A 163 24.73 3.04 9.65
C THR A 163 24.39 2.16 10.86
N GLY A 164 24.10 2.77 12.04
CA GLY A 164 23.75 2.02 13.25
C GLY A 164 24.86 1.07 13.72
N TYR A 165 26.13 1.50 13.66
CA TYR A 165 27.25 0.73 14.19
C TYR A 165 27.20 0.62 15.72
N ASN A 166 27.97 -0.30 16.29
CA ASN A 166 28.04 -0.55 17.73
C ASN A 166 26.70 -0.98 18.34
N ASP A 167 25.95 -1.81 17.61
CA ASP A 167 24.62 -2.31 18.01
C ASP A 167 23.56 -1.23 18.23
N GLU A 168 23.78 -0.03 17.71
CA GLU A 168 22.73 0.98 17.64
C GLU A 168 21.65 0.56 16.63
N ILE A 169 20.41 0.76 17.02
CA ILE A 169 19.24 0.64 16.14
C ILE A 169 18.81 2.07 15.76
N ILE A 170 18.86 2.39 14.48
CA ILE A 170 18.43 3.68 13.96
C ILE A 170 17.10 3.52 13.26
N VAL A 171 16.10 4.27 13.69
CA VAL A 171 14.76 4.31 13.09
C VAL A 171 14.61 5.64 12.37
N LEU A 172 14.40 5.59 11.07
CA LEU A 172 14.30 6.75 10.16
C LEU A 172 12.89 6.83 9.62
N ASP A 173 12.19 7.95 9.81
CA ASP A 173 10.92 8.26 9.16
C ASP A 173 11.13 9.30 8.06
N PHE A 174 11.03 8.89 6.80
CA PHE A 174 11.24 9.75 5.64
C PHE A 174 9.99 10.56 5.32
N TRP A 175 10.14 11.87 5.21
CA TRP A 175 9.03 12.78 4.96
C TRP A 175 9.40 13.93 4.01
N THR A 176 8.39 14.59 3.46
CA THR A 176 8.54 15.82 2.65
C THR A 176 7.65 16.92 3.19
N THR A 177 7.95 18.17 2.89
CA THR A 177 7.19 19.35 3.35
C THR A 177 5.73 19.37 2.88
N SER A 178 5.43 18.67 1.79
CA SER A 178 4.08 18.58 1.21
C SER A 178 3.29 17.32 1.58
N CYS A 179 3.88 16.45 2.39
CA CYS A 179 3.28 15.18 2.73
C CYS A 179 2.30 15.32 3.90
N GLY A 180 1.04 15.66 3.62
CA GLY A 180 0.00 15.76 4.66
C GLY A 180 -0.18 14.48 5.47
N TYR A 181 -0.01 13.31 4.84
CA TYR A 181 -0.10 12.03 5.53
C TYR A 181 1.08 11.78 6.48
N CYS A 182 2.28 12.30 6.18
CA CYS A 182 3.42 12.25 7.09
C CYS A 182 3.10 12.96 8.42
N PHE A 183 2.52 14.15 8.33
CA PHE A 183 2.12 14.92 9.53
C PHE A 183 1.07 14.19 10.37
N GLN A 184 0.15 13.46 9.74
CA GLN A 184 -0.83 12.62 10.45
C GLN A 184 -0.17 11.40 11.14
N LYS A 185 0.99 10.93 10.66
CA LYS A 185 1.71 9.78 11.22
C LYS A 185 2.75 10.15 12.28
N PHE A 186 3.24 11.38 12.33
CA PHE A 186 4.21 11.82 13.35
C PHE A 186 3.77 11.57 14.80
N PRO A 187 2.49 11.77 15.20
CA PRO A 187 2.06 11.39 16.55
C PRO A 187 2.27 9.90 16.86
N VAL A 188 2.03 9.03 15.87
CA VAL A 188 2.21 7.59 16.03
C VAL A 188 3.71 7.25 16.11
N PHE A 189 4.54 7.89 15.29
CA PHE A 189 5.99 7.73 15.31
C PHE A 189 6.58 8.16 16.67
N ASP A 190 6.12 9.28 17.25
CA ASP A 190 6.54 9.73 18.57
C ASP A 190 6.03 8.79 19.69
N GLN A 191 4.84 8.22 19.56
CA GLN A 191 4.36 7.20 20.51
C GLN A 191 5.22 5.93 20.46
N VAL A 192 5.66 5.49 19.28
CA VAL A 192 6.61 4.38 19.15
C VAL A 192 7.94 4.74 19.81
N ARG A 193 8.50 5.91 19.51
CA ARG A 193 9.73 6.41 20.15
C ARG A 193 9.65 6.37 21.68
N LYS A 194 8.55 6.85 22.25
CA LYS A 194 8.33 6.89 23.70
C LYS A 194 8.43 5.52 24.38
N LYS A 195 8.07 4.44 23.67
CA LYS A 195 8.19 3.07 24.22
C LYS A 195 9.64 2.62 24.43
N TYR A 196 10.58 3.24 23.71
CA TYR A 196 12.01 2.85 23.73
C TYR A 196 12.93 3.91 24.33
N THR A 197 12.40 4.94 25.00
CA THR A 197 13.22 6.02 25.60
C THR A 197 14.19 5.55 26.67
N SER A 198 13.92 4.42 27.34
CA SER A 198 14.83 3.80 28.30
C SER A 198 16.04 3.11 27.66
N ASN A 199 16.00 2.82 26.36
CA ASN A 199 17.09 2.19 25.64
C ASN A 199 17.84 3.23 24.79
N SER A 200 18.97 3.72 25.29
CA SER A 200 19.80 4.75 24.62
C SER A 200 20.40 4.29 23.28
N ARG A 201 20.42 2.97 23.00
CA ARG A 201 20.89 2.42 21.73
C ARG A 201 19.89 2.54 20.61
N ILE A 202 18.61 2.88 20.89
CA ILE A 202 17.58 3.03 19.87
C ILE A 202 17.36 4.52 19.60
N LYS A 203 17.69 4.97 18.40
CA LYS A 203 17.62 6.38 17.98
C LYS A 203 16.49 6.57 16.96
N PHE A 204 15.72 7.64 17.10
CA PHE A 204 14.60 7.97 16.20
C PHE A 204 14.84 9.30 15.53
N TYR A 205 14.79 9.30 14.20
CA TYR A 205 14.99 10.49 13.36
C TYR A 205 13.90 10.63 12.33
N ALA A 206 13.35 11.83 12.16
CA ALA A 206 12.54 12.19 11.00
C ALA A 206 13.47 12.82 9.95
N VAL A 207 13.57 12.18 8.78
CA VAL A 207 14.47 12.55 7.69
C VAL A 207 13.68 13.32 6.63
N ASN A 208 13.92 14.63 6.53
CA ASN A 208 13.32 15.43 5.46
C ASN A 208 14.04 15.19 4.14
N ILE A 209 13.26 14.91 3.09
CA ILE A 209 13.71 14.87 1.71
C ILE A 209 13.18 16.11 1.00
N PRO A 210 14.06 16.96 0.41
CA PRO A 210 13.64 18.17 -0.28
C PRO A 210 12.86 17.83 -1.55
N ILE A 211 11.88 18.64 -1.88
CA ILE A 211 11.15 18.57 -3.14
C ILE A 211 11.38 19.87 -3.94
N SER A 212 11.14 19.83 -5.26
CA SER A 212 11.46 20.93 -6.18
C SER A 212 10.81 22.28 -5.85
N ARG A 213 9.70 22.29 -5.10
CA ARG A 213 8.98 23.50 -4.69
C ARG A 213 9.43 24.08 -3.34
N ASP A 214 10.24 23.36 -2.57
CA ASP A 214 10.72 23.82 -1.26
C ASP A 214 11.65 25.03 -1.42
N LYS A 215 11.48 25.99 -0.53
CA LYS A 215 12.42 27.08 -0.35
C LYS A 215 13.43 26.71 0.72
N SER A 216 14.60 27.34 0.63
CA SER A 216 15.64 27.15 1.65
C SER A 216 15.08 27.49 3.05
N GLY A 217 15.19 26.55 3.97
CA GLY A 217 14.73 26.71 5.36
C GLY A 217 13.31 26.25 5.66
N ASP A 218 12.43 25.99 4.66
CA ASP A 218 11.04 25.57 4.90
C ASP A 218 10.96 24.34 5.79
N ALA A 219 11.73 23.28 5.48
CA ALA A 219 11.76 22.06 6.27
C ALA A 219 12.25 22.27 7.70
N LEU A 220 13.24 23.15 7.89
CA LEU A 220 13.79 23.47 9.22
C LEU A 220 12.77 24.25 10.05
N GLN A 221 12.03 25.18 9.43
CA GLN A 221 10.97 25.91 10.11
C GLN A 221 9.86 24.96 10.56
N ILE A 222 9.36 24.12 9.67
CA ILE A 222 8.34 23.11 9.99
C ILE A 222 8.83 22.20 11.14
N ALA A 223 10.06 21.69 11.06
CA ALA A 223 10.62 20.81 12.08
C ALA A 223 10.67 21.45 13.48
N ARG A 224 10.93 22.78 13.56
CA ARG A 224 10.95 23.54 14.82
C ARG A 224 9.57 23.75 15.44
N GLU A 225 8.53 23.75 14.62
CA GLU A 225 7.14 23.94 15.07
C GLU A 225 6.49 22.61 15.51
N LEU A 226 7.08 21.46 15.16
CA LEU A 226 6.54 20.14 15.50
C LEU A 226 6.79 19.80 16.98
N PRO A 227 5.75 19.42 17.75
CA PRO A 227 5.86 19.20 19.21
C PRO A 227 6.31 17.79 19.58
N TYR A 228 7.19 17.15 18.78
CA TYR A 228 7.59 15.76 18.97
C TYR A 228 9.04 15.64 19.47
N GLY A 229 9.34 14.54 20.17
CA GLY A 229 10.62 14.32 20.81
C GLY A 229 11.66 13.57 19.96
N PHE A 230 11.36 13.24 18.70
CA PHE A 230 12.36 12.70 17.77
C PHE A 230 13.19 13.82 17.16
N SER A 231 14.43 13.50 16.80
CA SER A 231 15.33 14.47 16.15
C SER A 231 15.04 14.56 14.64
N HIS A 232 15.30 15.73 14.05
CA HIS A 232 15.13 15.95 12.62
C HIS A 232 16.48 15.95 11.91
N LEU A 233 16.54 15.27 10.76
CA LEU A 233 17.67 15.28 9.83
C LEU A 233 17.22 15.83 8.48
N PHE A 234 18.14 16.47 7.79
CA PHE A 234 17.82 17.15 6.52
C PHE A 234 18.69 16.62 5.41
N SER A 235 18.07 16.02 4.41
CA SER A 235 18.77 15.58 3.23
C SER A 235 19.12 16.78 2.32
N PRO A 236 20.34 16.86 1.76
CA PRO A 236 20.67 17.89 0.80
C PRO A 236 20.02 17.65 -0.57
N THR A 237 19.61 16.44 -0.89
CA THR A 237 19.05 16.06 -2.19
C THR A 237 18.06 14.91 -2.09
N GLU A 238 17.22 14.72 -3.11
CA GLU A 238 16.34 13.56 -3.23
C GLU A 238 17.10 12.22 -3.41
N ALA A 239 18.38 12.25 -3.80
CA ALA A 239 19.18 11.06 -4.05
C ALA A 239 19.31 10.16 -2.80
N ILE A 240 19.23 10.74 -1.61
CA ILE A 240 19.27 9.99 -0.36
C ILE A 240 18.06 9.04 -0.23
N ALA A 241 16.87 9.48 -0.60
CA ALA A 241 15.69 8.61 -0.60
C ALA A 241 15.90 7.37 -1.50
N ARG A 242 16.50 7.55 -2.68
CA ARG A 242 16.83 6.45 -3.60
C ARG A 242 17.86 5.46 -3.02
N GLN A 243 18.85 5.94 -2.25
CA GLN A 243 19.83 5.06 -1.60
C GLN A 243 19.19 4.14 -0.55
N PHE A 244 18.10 4.58 0.07
CA PHE A 244 17.30 3.78 0.99
C PHE A 244 16.14 3.04 0.31
N ASN A 245 16.02 3.09 -1.04
CA ASN A 245 14.88 2.56 -1.81
C ASN A 245 13.53 3.10 -1.31
N VAL A 246 13.49 4.39 -0.93
CA VAL A 246 12.26 5.07 -0.51
C VAL A 246 11.57 5.63 -1.75
N ASN A 247 10.40 5.08 -2.08
CA ASN A 247 9.60 5.44 -3.25
C ASN A 247 8.28 6.14 -2.89
N SER A 248 7.91 6.13 -1.62
CA SER A 248 6.69 6.77 -1.10
C SER A 248 6.94 7.41 0.26
N TYR A 249 6.09 8.36 0.64
CA TYR A 249 6.16 9.05 1.93
C TYR A 249 4.83 8.96 2.68
N PRO A 250 4.82 8.71 4.02
CA PRO A 250 5.99 8.39 4.83
C PRO A 250 6.51 6.96 4.59
N THR A 251 7.81 6.76 4.74
CA THR A 251 8.43 5.43 4.80
C THR A 251 9.33 5.36 6.03
N VAL A 252 9.12 4.34 6.86
CA VAL A 252 9.96 4.09 8.03
C VAL A 252 10.97 2.99 7.71
N ILE A 253 12.23 3.26 8.04
CA ILE A 253 13.36 2.35 7.85
C ILE A 253 14.02 2.08 9.19
N LEU A 254 14.40 0.82 9.43
CA LEU A 254 15.20 0.42 10.57
C LEU A 254 16.56 -0.04 10.07
N VAL A 255 17.60 0.59 10.60
CA VAL A 255 19.01 0.30 10.27
C VAL A 255 19.72 -0.23 11.50
N LYS A 256 20.54 -1.26 11.31
CA LYS A 256 21.47 -1.78 12.32
C LYS A 256 22.70 -2.37 11.64
N ASN A 257 23.87 -2.07 12.18
CA ASN A 257 25.17 -2.62 11.72
C ASN A 257 25.37 -2.51 10.18
N GLY A 258 25.04 -1.34 9.60
CA GLY A 258 25.19 -1.08 8.18
C GLY A 258 24.18 -1.81 7.27
N ARG A 259 23.07 -2.30 7.83
CA ARG A 259 22.04 -3.01 7.08
C ARG A 259 20.66 -2.44 7.38
N ILE A 260 19.84 -2.29 6.34
CA ILE A 260 18.40 -2.07 6.48
C ILE A 260 17.76 -3.40 6.82
N LEU A 261 17.02 -3.46 7.91
CA LEU A 261 16.33 -4.66 8.38
C LEU A 261 14.81 -4.56 8.29
N TYR A 262 14.30 -3.33 8.18
CA TYR A 262 12.88 -3.04 7.98
C TYR A 262 12.70 -1.87 7.03
N ARG A 263 11.72 -1.96 6.14
CA ARG A 263 11.20 -0.86 5.32
C ARG A 263 9.69 -0.99 5.22
N GLY A 264 8.94 0.01 5.71
CA GLY A 264 7.49 -0.05 5.73
C GLY A 264 6.85 1.16 6.38
N ASP A 265 5.65 0.97 6.91
CA ASP A 265 4.94 1.97 7.70
C ASP A 265 5.39 1.96 9.19
N VAL A 266 4.96 2.96 9.93
CA VAL A 266 5.26 3.09 11.36
C VAL A 266 4.65 1.96 12.22
N GLY A 267 3.57 1.31 11.75
CA GLY A 267 2.86 0.25 12.49
C GLY A 267 3.72 -1.00 12.69
N GLY A 268 4.52 -1.38 11.70
CA GLY A 268 5.39 -2.56 11.75
C GLY A 268 6.71 -2.38 12.53
N VAL A 269 7.08 -1.15 12.84
CA VAL A 269 8.39 -0.84 13.45
C VAL A 269 8.58 -1.46 14.83
N SER A 270 7.58 -1.35 15.71
CA SER A 270 7.66 -1.89 17.07
C SER A 270 7.92 -3.40 17.08
N SER A 271 7.23 -4.16 16.23
CA SER A 271 7.44 -5.61 16.12
C SER A 271 8.85 -5.95 15.62
N SER A 272 9.37 -5.16 14.68
CA SER A 272 10.71 -5.34 14.13
C SER A 272 11.79 -5.03 15.17
N ILE A 273 11.65 -3.95 15.96
CA ILE A 273 12.56 -3.62 17.06
C ILE A 273 12.55 -4.74 18.12
N ASN A 274 11.36 -5.18 18.54
CA ASN A 274 11.23 -6.22 19.55
C ASN A 274 11.90 -7.54 19.11
N LYS A 275 11.70 -7.94 17.86
CA LYS A 275 12.33 -9.13 17.29
C LYS A 275 13.86 -9.05 17.38
N LEU A 276 14.45 -7.89 17.02
CA LEU A 276 15.89 -7.68 17.06
C LEU A 276 16.44 -7.72 18.50
N THR A 277 15.74 -7.10 19.44
CA THR A 277 16.13 -7.12 20.86
C THR A 277 16.01 -8.50 21.49
N GLU A 278 14.99 -9.28 21.13
CA GLU A 278 14.84 -10.67 21.57
C GLU A 278 15.93 -11.59 21.01
N GLU A 279 16.30 -11.41 19.73
CA GLU A 279 17.39 -12.16 19.09
C GLU A 279 18.75 -11.87 19.76
N GLU A 280 18.99 -10.63 20.20
CA GLU A 280 20.19 -10.27 20.98
C GLU A 280 20.21 -10.94 22.35
N LEU A 281 19.11 -10.88 23.08
CA LEU A 281 19.01 -11.53 24.38
C LEU A 281 19.25 -13.04 24.30
N LYS A 282 18.75 -13.70 23.26
CA LYS A 282 19.01 -15.12 23.01
C LYS A 282 20.49 -15.42 22.74
N LYS A 283 21.18 -14.55 21.99
CA LYS A 283 22.62 -14.69 21.72
C LYS A 283 23.49 -14.46 22.94
N MET A 284 23.04 -13.66 23.90
CA MET A 284 23.78 -13.38 25.17
C MET A 284 23.60 -14.49 26.21
N ASN A 285 22.55 -15.30 26.11
CA ASN A 285 22.23 -16.42 27.02
C ASN A 285 22.67 -17.80 26.46
N LEU A 286 23.38 -17.82 25.34
CA LEU A 286 24.06 -18.98 24.76
C LEU A 286 25.58 -18.90 25.01
#